data_4ea4135e0390fb622be4acf42a468827
#
_entry.id   4ea4135e0390fb622be4acf42a468827
#
_cell.length_a   1.000
_cell.length_b   1.000
_cell.length_c   1.000
_cell.angle_alpha   90.00
_cell.angle_beta   90.00
_cell.angle_gamma   90.00
#
_symmetry.space_group_name_H-M   'P 1'
#
loop_
_entity.id
_entity.type
_entity.pdbx_description
1 polymer ?
#
loop_
_entity_poly.entity_id
_entity_poly.type
_entity_poly.pdbx_seq_one_letter_code
_entity_poly.pdbx_strand_id
1 'polypeptide(L)' 'ELAGVIGKLIPILRDDPYNVTGNHKIKKLAGVDAGDGQWRIRFGDYRIRYDIMDYDVVLHSCRDRKEAYR' A
#
# COMPACT_ATOMS: atom_id res chain seq x y z
N GLU A 1 -12.15 -6.66 7.95
CA GLU A 1 -12.91 -5.94 6.97
C GLU A 1 -12.14 -4.72 6.45
N LEU A 2 -12.51 -4.22 5.29
CA LEU A 2 -11.72 -3.22 4.57
C LEU A 2 -11.57 -1.91 5.34
N ALA A 3 -12.64 -1.39 5.92
CA ALA A 3 -12.56 -0.13 6.65
C ALA A 3 -11.61 -0.20 7.85
N GLY A 4 -11.62 -1.32 8.57
CA GLY A 4 -10.71 -1.54 9.68
C GLY A 4 -9.27 -1.66 9.22
N VAL A 5 -9.04 -2.31 8.08
CA VAL A 5 -7.70 -2.43 7.49
C VAL A 5 -7.14 -1.07 7.10
N ILE A 6 -7.94 -0.26 6.42
CA ILE A 6 -7.50 1.07 6.00
C ILE A 6 -7.18 1.95 7.21
N GLY A 7 -8.02 1.89 8.25
CA GLY A 7 -7.78 2.64 9.47
C GLY A 7 -6.47 2.29 10.14
N LYS A 8 -6.02 1.03 10.06
CA LYS A 8 -4.74 0.59 10.59
C LYS A 8 -3.57 0.94 9.69
N LEU A 9 -3.81 1.03 8.39
CA LEU A 9 -2.76 1.35 7.42
C LEU A 9 -2.38 2.82 7.40
N ILE A 10 -3.32 3.71 7.62
CA ILE A 10 -3.08 5.15 7.53
C ILE A 10 -1.91 5.60 8.41
N PRO A 11 -1.84 5.23 9.70
CA PRO A 11 -0.69 5.61 10.52
C PRO A 11 0.64 5.08 9.99
N ILE A 12 0.66 3.83 9.50
CA ILE A 12 1.88 3.22 8.95
C ILE A 12 2.36 3.99 7.73
N LEU A 13 1.45 4.29 6.80
CA LEU A 13 1.81 4.98 5.57
C LEU A 13 2.13 6.45 5.80
N ARG A 14 1.59 7.05 6.85
CA ARG A 14 1.92 8.42 7.24
C ARG A 14 3.33 8.51 7.80
N ASP A 15 3.73 7.51 8.61
CA ASP A 15 5.03 7.53 9.29
C ASP A 15 6.16 7.04 8.39
N ASP A 16 5.91 6.00 7.59
CA ASP A 16 6.98 5.33 6.85
C ASP A 16 6.51 4.80 5.48
N PRO A 17 6.07 5.69 4.58
CA PRO A 17 5.53 5.25 3.28
C PRO A 17 6.58 4.61 2.37
N TYR A 18 7.87 4.92 2.58
CA TYR A 18 8.96 4.33 1.80
C TYR A 18 9.57 3.10 2.45
N ASN A 19 9.04 2.69 3.60
CA ASN A 19 9.57 1.55 4.37
C ASN A 19 11.07 1.69 4.67
N VAL A 20 11.48 2.87 5.07
CA VAL A 20 12.88 3.15 5.40
C VAL A 20 13.36 2.29 6.56
N THR A 21 12.47 2.04 7.53
CA THR A 21 12.80 1.19 8.69
C THR A 21 12.91 -0.28 8.34
N GLY A 22 12.29 -0.72 7.23
CA GLY A 22 12.19 -2.14 6.89
C GLY A 22 11.22 -2.93 7.76
N ASN A 23 10.42 -2.25 8.60
CA ASN A 23 9.53 -2.92 9.55
C ASN A 23 8.19 -3.31 8.97
N HIS A 24 7.90 -2.93 7.73
CA HIS A 24 6.61 -3.15 7.11
C HIS A 24 6.75 -3.99 5.84
N LYS A 25 5.66 -4.64 5.45
CA LYS A 25 5.63 -5.45 4.22
C LYS A 25 5.32 -4.57 3.02
N ILE A 26 6.17 -3.60 2.77
CA ILE A 26 6.04 -2.62 1.71
C ILE A 26 7.09 -2.89 0.64
N LYS A 27 6.70 -2.81 -0.62
CA LYS A 27 7.60 -3.01 -1.75
C LYS A 27 7.28 -2.01 -2.86
N LYS A 28 8.31 -1.43 -3.43
CA LYS A 28 8.18 -0.64 -4.64
C LYS A 28 8.14 -1.59 -5.84
N LEU A 29 7.14 -1.45 -6.69
CA LEU A 29 6.94 -2.34 -7.82
C LEU A 29 7.76 -1.88 -9.01
N ALA A 30 8.56 -2.79 -9.58
CA ALA A 30 9.35 -2.50 -10.77
C ALA A 30 8.42 -2.39 -12.00
N GLY A 31 8.74 -1.44 -12.90
CA GLY A 31 7.99 -1.28 -14.14
C GLY A 31 6.63 -0.62 -13.99
N VAL A 32 6.32 -0.08 -12.81
CA VAL A 32 5.06 0.64 -12.58
C VAL A 32 5.37 2.12 -12.40
N ASP A 33 4.67 2.95 -13.17
CA ASP A 33 4.87 4.39 -13.13
C ASP A 33 4.19 5.02 -11.91
N ALA A 34 4.70 6.17 -11.48
CA ALA A 34 4.05 6.97 -10.46
C ALA A 34 2.64 7.35 -10.94
N GLY A 35 1.65 7.19 -10.07
CA GLY A 35 0.24 7.37 -10.41
C GLY A 35 -0.49 6.08 -10.74
N ASP A 36 0.24 5.00 -10.99
CA ASP A 36 -0.32 3.70 -11.33
C ASP A 36 -0.24 2.69 -10.18
N GLY A 37 -0.09 3.18 -8.95
CA GLY A 37 0.06 2.31 -7.78
C GLY A 37 1.45 1.71 -7.70
N GLN A 38 2.47 2.57 -7.64
CA GLN A 38 3.87 2.16 -7.70
C GLN A 38 4.34 1.40 -6.45
N TRP A 39 3.67 1.59 -5.33
CA TRP A 39 4.01 0.96 -4.05
C TRP A 39 2.92 -0.01 -3.63
N ARG A 40 3.31 -1.07 -2.94
CA ARG A 40 2.37 -2.06 -2.43
C ARG A 40 2.68 -2.37 -0.97
N ILE A 41 1.63 -2.41 -0.15
CA ILE A 41 1.72 -2.92 1.22
C ILE A 41 0.83 -4.15 1.37
N ARG A 42 1.34 -5.17 2.04
CA ARG A 42 0.55 -6.34 2.45
C ARG A 42 0.12 -6.15 3.89
N PHE A 43 -1.17 -6.32 4.13
CA PHE A 43 -1.73 -6.20 5.48
C PHE A 43 -2.78 -7.30 5.66
N GLY A 44 -2.43 -8.34 6.42
CA GLY A 44 -3.29 -9.50 6.54
C GLY A 44 -3.51 -10.14 5.17
N ASP A 45 -4.78 -10.32 4.79
CA ASP A 45 -5.16 -10.90 3.50
C ASP A 45 -5.34 -9.84 2.42
N TYR A 46 -5.01 -8.59 2.71
CA TYR A 46 -5.19 -7.49 1.76
C TYR A 46 -3.87 -7.06 1.14
N ARG A 47 -3.95 -6.63 -0.11
CA ARG A 47 -2.84 -6.01 -0.83
C ARG A 47 -3.32 -4.65 -1.30
N ILE A 48 -2.67 -3.62 -0.81
CA ILE A 48 -3.04 -2.26 -1.10
C ILE A 48 -1.93 -1.61 -1.91
N ARG A 49 -2.28 -1.05 -3.06
CA ARG A 49 -1.36 -0.28 -3.89
C ARG A 49 -1.59 1.19 -3.63
N TYR A 50 -0.51 1.92 -3.57
CA TYR A 50 -0.57 3.36 -3.33
C TYR A 50 0.56 4.06 -4.07
N ASP A 51 0.41 5.37 -4.19
CA ASP A 51 1.42 6.24 -4.76
C ASP A 51 1.85 7.26 -3.73
N ILE A 52 3.07 7.75 -3.86
CA ILE A 52 3.59 8.83 -3.05
C ILE A 52 3.74 10.04 -3.97
N MET A 53 2.94 11.07 -3.73
CA MET A 53 2.88 12.27 -4.55
C MET A 53 3.26 13.46 -3.67
N ASP A 54 4.46 14.01 -3.86
CA ASP A 54 5.01 15.06 -3.01
C ASP A 54 5.02 14.62 -1.53
N TYR A 55 4.11 15.16 -0.71
CA TYR A 55 4.00 14.82 0.70
C TYR A 55 2.76 13.96 1.00
N ASP A 56 2.03 13.57 -0.02
CA ASP A 56 0.77 12.84 0.13
C ASP A 56 0.93 11.37 -0.26
N VAL A 57 0.23 10.51 0.46
CA VAL A 57 0.05 9.11 0.08
C VAL A 57 -1.34 8.95 -0.50
N VAL A 58 -1.41 8.50 -1.74
CA VAL A 58 -2.67 8.35 -2.47
C VAL A 58 -2.94 6.85 -2.65
N LEU A 59 -4.05 6.37 -2.10
CA LEU A 59 -4.44 4.97 -2.27
C LEU A 59 -4.94 4.76 -3.70
N HIS A 60 -4.31 3.85 -4.40
CA HIS A 60 -4.65 3.52 -5.78
C HIS A 60 -5.70 2.41 -5.85
N SER A 61 -5.43 1.28 -5.19
CA SER A 61 -6.34 0.16 -5.19
C SER A 61 -6.12 -0.69 -3.95
N CYS A 62 -7.17 -1.40 -3.56
CA CYS A 62 -7.10 -2.34 -2.46
C CYS A 62 -7.79 -3.63 -2.91
N ARG A 63 -7.09 -4.75 -2.77
CA ARG A 63 -7.64 -6.05 -3.17
C ARG A 63 -7.49 -7.05 -2.05
N ASP A 64 -8.55 -7.82 -1.85
CA ASP A 64 -8.49 -9.01 -1.04
C ASP A 64 -7.61 -10.04 -1.74
N ARG A 65 -6.88 -10.84 -0.96
CA ARG A 65 -6.01 -11.89 -1.51
C ARG A 65 -6.76 -12.85 -2.44
N LYS A 66 -7.99 -13.21 -2.09
CA LYS A 66 -8.81 -14.12 -2.89
C LYS A 66 -9.13 -13.54 -4.26
N GLU A 67 -9.38 -12.25 -4.33
CA GLU A 67 -9.64 -11.55 -5.58
C GLU A 67 -8.39 -11.44 -6.45
N ALA A 68 -7.23 -11.31 -5.84
CA ALA A 68 -5.97 -11.16 -6.55
C ALA A 68 -5.56 -12.41 -7.32
N TYR A 69 -6.08 -13.56 -6.94
CA TYR A 69 -5.74 -14.84 -7.56
C TYR A 69 -6.85 -15.46 -8.42
N ARG A 70 -7.80 -14.66 -8.79
CA ARG A 70 -8.83 -15.14 -9.72
C ARG A 70 -8.31 -15.20 -11.13
#